data_134ce2dc59dac144f1e1e76bc21e3e13
#
_entry.id   134ce2dc59dac144f1e1e76bc21e3e13
#
_cell.length_a   1.000
_cell.length_b   1.000
_cell.length_c   1.000
_cell.angle_alpha   90.00
_cell.angle_beta   90.00
_cell.angle_gamma   90.00
#
_symmetry.space_group_name_H-M   'P 1'
#
loop_
_entity.id
_entity.type
_entity.pdbx_description
1 polymer ?
#
loop_
_entity_poly.entity_id
_entity_poly.type
_entity_poly.pdbx_seq_one_letter_code
_entity_poly.pdbx_strand_id
1 'polypeptide(L)'
;TGAGRCDSEDIVVGGVDNIDASIFEAFDYTALGHIHSPQNIKENGRYCGTLLKYSVSEVGQEKSVTVIEMGKKNDIVVRTIPLIPKHDLRAIHGSYMEVTARTFYQGTATDDYVQITLTDEEDIPDGMQRLRTIYPNLLGLSYDNLRTRTQQTIDFDSKIKQKSEKQLFEELY
;
A
#
# COMPACT_ATOMS: atom_id res chain seq x y z
N THR A 1 12.36 -11.40 9.00
CA THR A 1 11.29 -11.20 10.01
C THR A 1 9.93 -11.69 9.54
N GLY A 2 9.71 -11.91 8.23
CA GLY A 2 8.39 -12.25 7.65
C GLY A 2 7.34 -11.16 7.77
N ALA A 3 7.75 -9.90 7.93
CA ALA A 3 6.86 -8.75 8.01
C ALA A 3 6.17 -8.49 6.66
N GLY A 4 4.88 -8.16 6.68
CA GLY A 4 4.14 -7.73 5.49
C GLY A 4 4.64 -6.37 5.01
N ARG A 5 4.81 -6.21 3.68
CA ARG A 5 5.29 -4.99 3.01
C ARG A 5 4.19 -4.36 2.15
N CYS A 6 4.35 -3.09 1.87
CA CYS A 6 3.53 -2.33 0.93
C CYS A 6 4.29 -2.07 -0.37
N ASP A 7 3.58 -1.75 -1.47
CA ASP A 7 4.20 -1.49 -2.78
C ASP A 7 5.22 -0.35 -2.76
N SER A 8 5.05 0.59 -1.84
CA SER A 8 5.97 1.73 -1.65
C SER A 8 7.32 1.35 -1.02
N GLU A 9 7.51 0.08 -0.62
CA GLU A 9 8.72 -0.43 0.04
C GLU A 9 9.61 -1.27 -0.90
N ASP A 10 9.28 -1.36 -2.19
CA ASP A 10 9.93 -2.24 -3.17
C ASP A 10 11.30 -1.74 -3.68
N ILE A 11 12.07 -1.06 -2.86
CA ILE A 11 13.45 -0.73 -3.18
C ILE A 11 14.38 -1.69 -2.45
N VAL A 12 14.65 -2.84 -3.05
CA VAL A 12 15.69 -3.76 -2.58
C VAL A 12 17.04 -3.31 -3.13
N VAL A 13 17.80 -2.62 -2.33
CA VAL A 13 19.22 -2.34 -2.63
C VAL A 13 20.07 -3.21 -1.70
N GLY A 14 20.46 -4.37 -2.17
CA GLY A 14 21.58 -5.18 -1.65
C GLY A 14 21.41 -5.83 -0.26
N GLY A 15 21.12 -7.11 -0.26
CA GLY A 15 21.91 -8.06 0.57
C GLY A 15 21.28 -8.68 1.72
N VAL A 16 20.75 -8.40 2.77
CA VAL A 16 20.24 -9.29 3.82
C VAL A 16 18.85 -8.81 4.28
N ASP A 17 17.84 -9.31 3.60
CA ASP A 17 16.46 -8.81 3.79
C ASP A 17 15.78 -9.37 5.05
N ASN A 18 16.35 -10.35 5.71
CA ASN A 18 15.72 -10.98 6.85
C ASN A 18 16.67 -11.14 8.03
N ILE A 19 16.30 -10.52 9.15
CA ILE A 19 16.93 -10.71 10.45
C ILE A 19 16.05 -11.68 11.25
N ASP A 20 16.66 -12.66 11.94
CA ASP A 20 15.92 -13.55 12.82
C ASP A 20 15.34 -12.73 13.99
N ALA A 21 14.04 -12.87 14.21
CA ALA A 21 13.35 -12.12 15.26
C ALA A 21 13.78 -12.51 16.68
N SER A 22 14.51 -13.63 16.86
CA SER A 22 15.07 -14.03 18.16
C SER A 22 16.08 -13.03 18.71
N ILE A 23 16.72 -12.22 17.85
CA ILE A 23 17.66 -11.17 18.29
C ILE A 23 16.96 -10.13 19.19
N PHE A 24 15.64 -9.94 19.06
CA PHE A 24 14.89 -8.98 19.85
C PHE A 24 14.59 -9.47 21.27
N GLU A 25 14.74 -10.77 21.55
CA GLU A 25 14.47 -11.36 22.86
C GLU A 25 15.40 -10.85 23.97
N ALA A 26 16.57 -10.29 23.59
CA ALA A 26 17.50 -9.68 24.52
C ALA A 26 17.06 -8.32 25.05
N PHE A 27 16.02 -7.71 24.45
CA PHE A 27 15.55 -6.36 24.78
C PHE A 27 14.16 -6.41 25.40
N ASP A 28 13.89 -5.51 26.34
CA ASP A 28 12.54 -5.36 26.90
C ASP A 28 11.53 -4.89 25.84
N TYR A 29 11.95 -4.01 24.92
CA TYR A 29 11.17 -3.57 23.77
C TYR A 29 12.06 -3.18 22.58
N THR A 30 11.59 -3.49 21.37
CA THR A 30 12.28 -3.13 20.12
C THR A 30 11.34 -2.32 19.22
N ALA A 31 11.64 -1.03 19.05
CA ALA A 31 10.95 -0.18 18.08
C ALA A 31 11.59 -0.35 16.71
N LEU A 32 10.79 -0.75 15.72
CA LEU A 32 11.21 -1.01 14.35
C LEU A 32 10.64 0.03 13.40
N GLY A 33 11.45 0.44 12.45
CA GLY A 33 11.08 1.35 11.37
C GLY A 33 11.19 0.69 10.00
N HIS A 34 11.18 1.47 8.91
CA HIS A 34 11.28 1.07 7.52
C HIS A 34 10.00 0.46 6.94
N ILE A 35 9.34 -0.47 7.61
CA ILE A 35 8.10 -1.08 7.12
C ILE A 35 6.92 -0.12 7.32
N HIS A 36 6.17 0.14 6.24
CA HIS A 36 5.06 1.11 6.25
C HIS A 36 3.81 0.61 6.96
N SER A 37 3.62 -0.71 6.98
CA SER A 37 2.48 -1.33 7.64
C SER A 37 2.74 -1.49 9.15
N PRO A 38 1.90 -0.92 10.02
CA PRO A 38 2.03 -1.12 11.47
C PRO A 38 1.76 -2.57 11.83
N GLN A 39 2.71 -3.23 12.48
CA GLN A 39 2.59 -4.65 12.83
C GLN A 39 3.50 -5.03 13.99
N ASN A 40 3.05 -5.97 14.79
CA ASN A 40 3.84 -6.53 15.89
C ASN A 40 4.73 -7.66 15.38
N ILE A 41 5.94 -7.72 15.93
CA ILE A 41 6.89 -8.82 15.73
C ILE A 41 7.18 -9.42 17.09
N LYS A 42 6.72 -10.63 17.33
CA LYS A 42 6.69 -11.24 18.65
C LYS A 42 5.97 -10.35 19.70
N GLU A 43 6.25 -10.55 20.98
CA GLU A 43 5.59 -9.82 22.06
C GLU A 43 6.23 -8.45 22.34
N ASN A 44 7.53 -8.32 22.07
CA ASN A 44 8.35 -7.18 22.46
C ASN A 44 8.87 -6.32 21.30
N GLY A 45 8.38 -6.54 20.07
CA GLY A 45 8.80 -5.77 18.90
C GLY A 45 7.62 -5.25 18.10
N ARG A 46 7.75 -4.03 17.53
CA ARG A 46 6.72 -3.45 16.70
C ARG A 46 7.30 -2.54 15.62
N TYR A 47 6.82 -2.73 14.39
CA TYR A 47 6.88 -1.70 13.35
C TYR A 47 5.76 -0.69 13.61
N CYS A 48 6.11 0.58 13.80
CA CYS A 48 5.10 1.63 14.02
C CYS A 48 4.32 1.97 12.75
N GLY A 49 4.86 1.63 11.58
CA GLY A 49 4.34 2.07 10.30
C GLY A 49 4.70 3.52 9.98
N THR A 50 4.16 4.02 8.88
CA THR A 50 4.28 5.43 8.48
C THR A 50 3.15 6.28 9.05
N LEU A 51 3.37 7.59 9.16
CA LEU A 51 2.39 8.53 9.69
C LEU A 51 1.21 8.76 8.73
N LEU A 52 1.47 8.63 7.41
CA LEU A 52 0.49 8.79 6.34
C LEU A 52 0.54 7.58 5.42
N LYS A 53 -0.46 7.43 4.57
CA LYS A 53 -0.49 6.43 3.49
C LYS A 53 0.28 6.96 2.29
N TYR A 54 1.27 6.24 1.81
CA TYR A 54 2.12 6.62 0.67
C TYR A 54 1.82 5.84 -0.60
N SER A 55 1.03 4.77 -0.51
CA SER A 55 0.60 4.00 -1.67
C SER A 55 -0.84 3.53 -1.53
N VAL A 56 -1.46 3.18 -2.67
CA VAL A 56 -2.84 2.66 -2.71
C VAL A 56 -2.97 1.34 -1.96
N SER A 57 -1.91 0.55 -1.87
CA SER A 57 -1.88 -0.69 -1.07
C SER A 57 -2.06 -0.44 0.43
N GLU A 58 -1.86 0.80 0.88
CA GLU A 58 -2.01 1.19 2.29
C GLU A 58 -3.41 1.74 2.64
N VAL A 59 -4.34 1.82 1.67
CA VAL A 59 -5.68 2.43 1.86
C VAL A 59 -6.43 1.82 3.03
N GLY A 60 -6.34 0.50 3.23
CA GLY A 60 -6.98 -0.21 4.34
C GLY A 60 -6.27 -0.10 5.69
N GLN A 61 -5.14 0.61 5.78
CA GLN A 61 -4.37 0.71 7.02
C GLN A 61 -4.82 1.89 7.88
N GLU A 62 -4.89 1.67 9.19
CA GLU A 62 -5.02 2.74 10.17
C GLU A 62 -3.62 3.20 10.61
N LYS A 63 -3.31 4.45 10.33
CA LYS A 63 -2.03 5.06 10.71
C LYS A 63 -2.11 5.58 12.15
N SER A 64 -1.01 5.40 12.90
CA SER A 64 -0.99 5.76 14.32
C SER A 64 0.42 6.07 14.81
N VAL A 65 0.49 6.76 15.93
CA VAL A 65 1.71 6.87 16.74
C VAL A 65 1.68 5.78 17.80
N THR A 66 2.79 5.07 17.96
CA THR A 66 2.97 4.10 19.05
C THR A 66 3.59 4.81 20.27
N VAL A 67 2.91 4.75 21.39
CA VAL A 67 3.38 5.27 22.67
C VAL A 67 3.77 4.08 23.56
N ILE A 68 4.97 4.16 24.12
CA ILE A 68 5.53 3.12 24.97
C ILE A 68 5.82 3.72 26.34
N GLU A 69 5.21 3.17 27.37
CA GLU A 69 5.45 3.53 28.77
C GLU A 69 6.27 2.40 29.40
N MET A 70 7.49 2.71 29.78
CA MET A 70 8.43 1.75 30.37
C MET A 70 8.54 1.97 31.86
N GLY A 71 8.08 1.00 32.65
CA GLY A 71 8.22 0.96 34.07
C GLY A 71 9.49 0.21 34.52
N LYS A 72 9.36 -0.65 35.54
CA LYS A 72 10.43 -1.58 35.94
C LYS A 72 10.57 -2.66 34.88
N LYS A 73 11.64 -3.48 34.97
CA LYS A 73 11.91 -4.58 34.05
C LYS A 73 10.63 -5.41 33.78
N ASN A 74 10.31 -5.61 32.51
CA ASN A 74 9.09 -6.29 32.00
C ASN A 74 7.76 -5.57 32.28
N ASP A 75 7.76 -4.32 32.77
CA ASP A 75 6.57 -3.50 32.94
C ASP A 75 6.51 -2.51 31.79
N ILE A 76 5.96 -2.95 30.65
CA ILE A 76 5.88 -2.19 29.41
C ILE A 76 4.43 -2.13 28.95
N VAL A 77 3.91 -0.91 28.81
CA VAL A 77 2.59 -0.67 28.26
C VAL A 77 2.75 -0.05 26.87
N VAL A 78 2.20 -0.70 25.86
CA VAL A 78 2.19 -0.24 24.48
C VAL A 78 0.78 0.16 24.09
N ARG A 79 0.59 1.40 23.66
CA ARG A 79 -0.69 1.89 23.14
C ARG A 79 -0.50 2.65 21.84
N THR A 80 -1.52 2.70 21.01
CA THR A 80 -1.50 3.46 19.76
C THR A 80 -2.46 4.64 19.84
N ILE A 81 -2.08 5.74 19.22
CA ILE A 81 -2.92 6.93 19.05
C ILE A 81 -3.18 7.06 17.55
N PRO A 82 -4.44 6.93 17.09
CA PRO A 82 -4.76 7.06 15.66
C PRO A 82 -4.40 8.43 15.13
N LEU A 83 -3.90 8.48 13.91
CA LEU A 83 -3.65 9.72 13.17
C LEU A 83 -4.76 9.88 12.13
N ILE A 84 -5.46 11.00 12.20
CA ILE A 84 -6.49 11.35 11.23
C ILE A 84 -5.90 12.42 10.30
N PRO A 85 -5.60 12.10 9.04
CA PRO A 85 -5.08 13.08 8.10
C PRO A 85 -6.15 14.10 7.72
N LYS A 86 -5.75 15.28 7.30
CA LYS A 86 -6.67 16.30 6.77
C LYS A 86 -7.34 15.83 5.47
N HIS A 87 -6.57 15.17 4.62
CA HIS A 87 -7.03 14.50 3.40
C HIS A 87 -6.49 13.08 3.44
N ASP A 88 -7.38 12.11 3.41
CA ASP A 88 -6.97 10.69 3.41
C ASP A 88 -6.67 10.21 2.00
N LEU A 89 -6.08 9.04 1.89
CA LEU A 89 -5.90 8.32 0.63
C LEU A 89 -6.97 7.25 0.50
N ARG A 90 -7.76 7.32 -0.57
CA ARG A 90 -8.85 6.39 -0.85
C ARG A 90 -8.74 5.76 -2.24
N ALA A 91 -9.18 4.51 -2.34
CA ALA A 91 -9.41 3.84 -3.60
C ALA A 91 -10.92 3.77 -3.87
N ILE A 92 -11.33 4.15 -5.08
CA ILE A 92 -12.71 4.06 -5.55
C ILE A 92 -12.73 3.09 -6.74
N HIS A 93 -13.68 2.16 -6.71
CA HIS A 93 -13.88 1.18 -7.77
C HIS A 93 -15.36 1.19 -8.18
N GLY A 94 -15.64 1.30 -9.48
CA GLY A 94 -16.99 1.30 -10.02
C GLY A 94 -17.04 1.83 -11.45
N SER A 95 -18.21 1.82 -12.07
CA SER A 95 -18.40 2.40 -13.39
C SER A 95 -18.34 3.93 -13.34
N TYR A 96 -18.01 4.56 -14.47
CA TYR A 96 -18.01 6.02 -14.58
C TYR A 96 -19.34 6.64 -14.14
N MET A 97 -20.45 6.04 -14.54
CA MET A 97 -21.78 6.50 -14.15
C MET A 97 -22.02 6.43 -12.66
N GLU A 98 -21.54 5.37 -11.99
CA GLU A 98 -21.67 5.22 -10.54
C GLU A 98 -20.82 6.24 -9.80
N VAL A 99 -19.53 6.34 -10.11
CA VAL A 99 -18.60 7.21 -9.37
C VAL A 99 -18.89 8.70 -9.59
N THR A 100 -19.58 9.06 -10.69
CA THR A 100 -20.03 10.43 -10.96
C THR A 100 -21.46 10.71 -10.52
N ALA A 101 -22.20 9.70 -10.07
CA ALA A 101 -23.54 9.90 -9.55
C ALA A 101 -23.50 10.74 -8.26
N ARG A 102 -24.34 11.79 -8.20
CA ARG A 102 -24.38 12.67 -7.04
C ARG A 102 -24.68 11.93 -5.73
N THR A 103 -25.46 10.88 -5.79
CA THR A 103 -25.78 10.01 -4.65
C THR A 103 -24.58 9.23 -4.14
N PHE A 104 -23.57 9.01 -4.98
CA PHE A 104 -22.35 8.29 -4.62
C PHE A 104 -21.37 9.19 -3.86
N TYR A 105 -21.11 10.39 -4.34
CA TYR A 105 -20.08 11.26 -3.75
C TYR A 105 -20.63 12.31 -2.78
N GLN A 106 -21.93 12.62 -2.80
CA GLN A 106 -22.51 13.62 -1.91
C GLN A 106 -22.37 13.19 -0.44
N GLY A 107 -21.78 14.05 0.38
CA GLY A 107 -21.54 13.79 1.80
C GLY A 107 -20.28 12.97 2.08
N THR A 108 -19.47 12.65 1.05
CA THR A 108 -18.15 12.05 1.22
C THR A 108 -17.04 13.11 1.16
N ALA A 109 -15.86 12.79 1.64
CA ALA A 109 -14.69 13.68 1.53
C ALA A 109 -14.13 13.64 0.09
N THR A 110 -14.72 14.43 -0.80
CA THR A 110 -14.32 14.48 -2.22
C THR A 110 -12.95 15.14 -2.44
N ASP A 111 -12.45 15.86 -1.44
CA ASP A 111 -11.15 16.51 -1.41
C ASP A 111 -10.01 15.60 -0.87
N ASP A 112 -10.31 14.35 -0.54
CA ASP A 112 -9.29 13.33 -0.28
C ASP A 112 -8.45 13.05 -1.54
N TYR A 113 -7.26 12.48 -1.34
CA TYR A 113 -6.46 11.90 -2.43
C TYR A 113 -7.12 10.60 -2.88
N VAL A 114 -7.45 10.52 -4.18
CA VAL A 114 -8.24 9.41 -4.71
C VAL A 114 -7.53 8.73 -5.87
N GLN A 115 -7.46 7.40 -5.82
CA GLN A 115 -7.20 6.56 -6.99
C GLN A 115 -8.52 5.95 -7.44
N ILE A 116 -8.90 6.15 -8.71
CA ILE A 116 -10.14 5.58 -9.28
C ILE A 116 -9.79 4.46 -10.25
N THR A 117 -10.48 3.34 -10.10
CA THR A 117 -10.45 2.22 -11.05
C THR A 117 -11.85 2.05 -11.64
N LEU A 118 -11.98 2.35 -12.93
CA LEU A 118 -13.25 2.22 -13.65
C LEU A 118 -13.44 0.79 -14.16
N THR A 119 -14.70 0.34 -14.12
CA THR A 119 -15.12 -0.99 -14.64
C THR A 119 -15.70 -0.90 -16.05
N ASP A 120 -15.70 0.30 -16.65
CA ASP A 120 -16.22 0.51 -18.01
C ASP A 120 -15.34 -0.23 -19.02
N GLU A 121 -15.97 -0.91 -20.00
CA GLU A 121 -15.25 -1.65 -21.06
C GLU A 121 -14.53 -0.72 -22.03
N GLU A 122 -15.03 0.50 -22.23
CA GLU A 122 -14.45 1.52 -23.10
C GLU A 122 -13.79 2.62 -22.28
N ASP A 123 -12.72 3.19 -22.81
CA ASP A 123 -12.05 4.34 -22.19
C ASP A 123 -12.95 5.57 -22.24
N ILE A 124 -13.13 6.22 -21.10
CA ILE A 124 -13.93 7.46 -21.02
C ILE A 124 -13.10 8.62 -21.58
N PRO A 125 -13.55 9.29 -22.66
CA PRO A 125 -12.87 10.45 -23.21
C PRO A 125 -12.72 11.54 -22.15
N ASP A 126 -11.49 12.07 -21.98
CA ASP A 126 -11.16 13.06 -20.96
C ASP A 126 -11.51 12.65 -19.52
N GLY A 127 -11.59 11.33 -19.25
CA GLY A 127 -12.07 10.76 -17.99
C GLY A 127 -11.38 11.35 -16.77
N MET A 128 -10.05 11.47 -16.78
CA MET A 128 -9.28 12.07 -15.70
C MET A 128 -9.72 13.54 -15.44
N GLN A 129 -9.86 14.34 -16.48
CA GLN A 129 -10.23 15.75 -16.35
C GLN A 129 -11.67 15.90 -15.84
N ARG A 130 -12.58 15.09 -16.34
CA ARG A 130 -13.99 15.07 -15.92
C ARG A 130 -14.11 14.66 -14.45
N LEU A 131 -13.42 13.61 -14.04
CA LEU A 131 -13.44 13.14 -12.64
C LEU A 131 -12.84 14.16 -11.68
N ARG A 132 -11.84 14.94 -12.10
CA ARG A 132 -11.26 16.02 -11.27
C ARG A 132 -12.24 17.16 -10.97
N THR A 133 -13.33 17.29 -11.69
CA THR A 133 -14.39 18.26 -11.34
C THR A 133 -15.14 17.85 -10.06
N ILE A 134 -15.12 16.57 -9.71
CA ILE A 134 -15.76 16.00 -8.51
C ILE A 134 -14.70 15.70 -7.44
N TYR A 135 -13.56 15.12 -7.85
CA TYR A 135 -12.45 14.69 -7.01
C TYR A 135 -11.19 15.50 -7.36
N PRO A 136 -11.05 16.72 -6.83
CA PRO A 136 -9.97 17.63 -7.25
C PRO A 136 -8.55 17.04 -7.04
N ASN A 137 -8.40 16.19 -6.03
CA ASN A 137 -7.14 15.53 -5.70
C ASN A 137 -7.03 14.10 -6.28
N LEU A 138 -7.64 13.87 -7.46
CA LEU A 138 -7.52 12.60 -8.17
C LEU A 138 -6.07 12.36 -8.59
N LEU A 139 -5.44 11.32 -8.04
CA LEU A 139 -4.05 10.92 -8.28
C LEU A 139 -3.89 10.14 -9.58
N GLY A 140 -4.82 9.21 -9.84
CA GLY A 140 -4.75 8.36 -11.01
C GLY A 140 -6.08 7.75 -11.38
N LEU A 141 -6.18 7.36 -12.66
CA LEU A 141 -7.31 6.66 -13.23
C LEU A 141 -6.79 5.37 -13.89
N SER A 142 -7.38 4.26 -13.54
CA SER A 142 -7.11 2.96 -14.14
C SER A 142 -8.42 2.29 -14.56
N TYR A 143 -8.32 1.20 -15.33
CA TYR A 143 -9.46 0.43 -15.78
C TYR A 143 -9.30 -1.03 -15.36
N ASP A 144 -10.38 -1.62 -14.87
CA ASP A 144 -10.51 -3.04 -14.59
C ASP A 144 -11.59 -3.64 -15.50
N ASN A 145 -11.21 -3.93 -16.74
CA ASN A 145 -12.08 -4.47 -17.78
C ASN A 145 -11.45 -5.70 -18.45
N LEU A 146 -12.17 -6.34 -19.36
CA LEU A 146 -11.67 -7.54 -20.03
C LEU A 146 -10.34 -7.31 -20.74
N ARG A 147 -10.16 -6.16 -21.39
CA ARG A 147 -8.92 -5.77 -22.07
C ARG A 147 -7.73 -5.71 -21.13
N THR A 148 -7.87 -4.99 -20.00
CA THR A 148 -6.78 -4.82 -19.03
C THR A 148 -6.44 -6.14 -18.33
N ARG A 149 -7.44 -6.97 -18.03
CA ARG A 149 -7.24 -8.30 -17.44
C ARG A 149 -6.50 -9.24 -18.39
N THR A 150 -6.86 -9.22 -19.69
CA THR A 150 -6.18 -10.04 -20.72
C THR A 150 -4.73 -9.61 -20.88
N GLN A 151 -4.46 -8.29 -20.86
CA GLN A 151 -3.10 -7.77 -20.98
C GLN A 151 -2.23 -8.13 -19.77
N GLN A 152 -2.77 -8.04 -18.56
CA GLN A 152 -2.08 -8.50 -17.35
C GLN A 152 -1.74 -10.00 -17.40
N THR A 153 -2.65 -10.83 -17.94
CA THR A 153 -2.39 -12.27 -18.08
C THR A 153 -1.26 -12.53 -19.07
N ILE A 154 -1.23 -11.80 -20.20
CA ILE A 154 -0.16 -11.91 -21.20
C ILE A 154 1.18 -11.46 -20.61
N ASP A 155 1.20 -10.36 -19.88
CA ASP A 155 2.41 -9.83 -19.25
C ASP A 155 2.93 -10.78 -18.15
N PHE A 156 2.03 -11.40 -17.38
CA PHE A 156 2.38 -12.40 -16.38
C PHE A 156 2.99 -13.65 -17.02
N ASP A 157 2.36 -14.18 -18.08
CA ASP A 157 2.87 -15.32 -18.85
C ASP A 157 4.21 -15.00 -19.53
N SER A 158 4.41 -13.77 -19.99
CA SER A 158 5.68 -13.34 -20.57
C SER A 158 6.80 -13.25 -19.53
N LYS A 159 6.50 -12.77 -18.33
CA LYS A 159 7.46 -12.73 -17.20
C LYS A 159 7.85 -14.14 -16.72
N ILE A 160 6.90 -15.07 -16.69
CA ILE A 160 7.19 -16.49 -16.36
C ILE A 160 8.07 -17.14 -17.41
N LYS A 161 7.94 -16.74 -18.70
CA LYS A 161 8.77 -17.23 -19.82
C LYS A 161 10.11 -16.51 -19.94
N GLN A 162 10.40 -15.47 -19.15
CA GLN A 162 11.73 -14.89 -19.12
C GLN A 162 12.71 -15.94 -18.57
N LYS A 163 13.61 -16.36 -19.45
CA LYS A 163 14.71 -17.26 -19.14
C LYS A 163 15.49 -16.69 -17.96
N SER A 164 15.95 -17.55 -17.07
CA SER A 164 16.82 -17.12 -15.98
C SER A 164 18.05 -16.41 -16.53
N GLU A 165 18.62 -15.48 -15.76
CA GLU A 165 19.87 -14.77 -16.13
C GLU A 165 20.96 -15.74 -16.57
N LYS A 166 21.02 -16.91 -15.93
CA LYS A 166 21.94 -18.00 -16.27
C LYS A 166 21.67 -18.58 -17.67
N GLN A 167 20.41 -18.77 -18.05
CA GLN A 167 20.01 -19.27 -19.37
C GLN A 167 20.29 -18.25 -20.49
N LEU A 168 20.10 -16.94 -20.20
CA LEU A 168 20.46 -15.87 -21.12
C LEU A 168 21.97 -15.80 -21.32
N PHE A 169 22.75 -16.05 -20.27
CA PHE A 169 24.21 -16.05 -20.35
C PHE A 169 24.75 -17.28 -21.11
N GLU A 170 24.14 -18.46 -20.92
CA GLU A 170 24.50 -19.70 -21.62
C GLU A 170 24.17 -19.66 -23.13
N GLU A 171 23.26 -18.82 -23.57
CA GLU A 171 22.94 -18.65 -25.00
C GLU A 171 23.85 -17.60 -25.71
N LEU A 172 24.59 -16.81 -24.98
CA LEU A 172 25.51 -15.78 -25.50
C LEU A 172 26.93 -16.35 -25.74
N TYR A 173 27.22 -17.56 -25.30
CA TYR A 173 28.47 -18.29 -25.45
C TYR A 173 28.26 -19.68 -26.03
#